data_c941366d952912281e7f08fa2a04fa37
#
_entry.id   c941366d952912281e7f08fa2a04fa37
#
_cell.length_a   1.000
_cell.length_b   1.000
_cell.length_c   1.000
_cell.angle_alpha   90.00
_cell.angle_beta   90.00
_cell.angle_gamma   90.00
#
_symmetry.space_group_name_H-M   'P 1'
#
loop_
_entity.id
_entity.type
_entity.pdbx_description
1 polymer ?
#
loop_
_entity_poly.entity_id
_entity_poly.type
_entity_poly.pdbx_seq_one_letter_code
_entity_poly.pdbx_strand_id
1 'polypeptide(L)'
;MFRANNFDKLLDKATSNLRLDPDWPSILQICDLIRQNDCSPKYAVAAVKKKLYSQNPYQAMFALLTLESIVKNCGSGVHDEVASKAFCEMLRDLVKTTQHENLKTKILELIQAWAFAFRNSPKYRAVQDTVNILKAEGHKFPPQKESDAMFSADTAPEWADGEVCHRCRVAFSLMVRRHHCRACGQVFCQQCSSKTSTLPKFGIEKEVRVCEACYDKVSRPPSSTAKLEIVDTSSDYGPTQPQDKVSN
;
A
#
# COMPACT_ATOMS: atom_id res chain seq x y z
N MET A 1 5.87 27.79 -12.32
CA MET A 1 6.51 28.39 -11.12
C MET A 1 5.55 28.65 -9.97
N PHE A 2 4.27 29.00 -10.19
CA PHE A 2 3.29 29.32 -9.13
C PHE A 2 2.81 28.12 -8.28
N ARG A 3 2.86 26.90 -8.77
CA ARG A 3 2.31 25.70 -8.08
C ARG A 3 3.21 25.15 -6.97
N ALA A 4 4.53 25.18 -7.15
CA ALA A 4 5.50 24.79 -6.11
C ALA A 4 5.39 25.68 -4.85
N ASN A 5 5.12 26.99 -5.03
CA ASN A 5 4.96 27.95 -3.95
C ASN A 5 3.74 27.63 -3.05
N ASN A 6 2.67 27.06 -3.60
CA ASN A 6 1.51 26.64 -2.80
C ASN A 6 1.80 25.40 -1.94
N PHE A 7 2.49 24.41 -2.51
CA PHE A 7 2.92 23.21 -1.78
C PHE A 7 3.83 23.58 -0.60
N ASP A 8 4.86 24.42 -0.84
CA ASP A 8 5.81 24.82 0.19
C ASP A 8 5.13 25.57 1.34
N LYS A 9 4.19 26.48 1.04
CA LYS A 9 3.40 27.18 2.06
C LYS A 9 2.56 26.21 2.91
N LEU A 10 1.94 25.21 2.28
CA LEU A 10 1.17 24.20 3.00
C LEU A 10 2.09 23.31 3.85
N LEU A 11 3.26 22.94 3.33
CA LEU A 11 4.24 22.17 4.08
C LEU A 11 4.78 22.94 5.28
N ASP A 12 5.12 24.23 5.11
CA ASP A 12 5.56 25.08 6.20
C ASP A 12 4.48 25.20 7.29
N LYS A 13 3.22 25.32 6.89
CA LYS A 13 2.08 25.38 7.81
C LYS A 13 1.87 24.04 8.51
N ALA A 14 1.91 22.91 7.77
CA ALA A 14 1.73 21.55 8.30
C ALA A 14 2.86 21.16 9.27
N THR A 15 4.07 21.70 9.07
CA THR A 15 5.26 21.41 9.90
C THR A 15 5.64 22.54 10.83
N SER A 16 4.74 23.48 11.11
CA SER A 16 5.01 24.63 11.98
C SER A 16 5.25 24.18 13.42
N ASN A 17 6.36 24.63 14.00
CA ASN A 17 6.70 24.40 15.42
C ASN A 17 5.89 25.26 16.40
N LEU A 18 5.05 26.15 15.90
CA LEU A 18 4.14 26.97 16.71
C LEU A 18 2.83 26.24 17.03
N ARG A 19 2.65 25.04 16.49
CA ARG A 19 1.45 24.20 16.72
C ARG A 19 1.73 23.14 17.77
N LEU A 20 0.69 22.81 18.52
CA LEU A 20 0.71 21.67 19.46
C LEU A 20 0.22 20.38 18.79
N ASP A 21 -0.66 20.52 17.79
CA ASP A 21 -1.30 19.41 17.09
C ASP A 21 -1.02 19.46 15.59
N PRO A 22 -1.05 18.31 14.90
CA PRO A 22 -0.90 18.23 13.45
C PRO A 22 -1.97 19.04 12.70
N ASP A 23 -1.59 19.78 11.68
CA ASP A 23 -2.52 20.49 10.80
C ASP A 23 -3.07 19.55 9.71
N TRP A 24 -4.00 18.69 10.08
CA TRP A 24 -4.60 17.73 9.16
C TRP A 24 -5.20 18.37 7.90
N PRO A 25 -5.89 19.53 7.95
CA PRO A 25 -6.36 20.20 6.74
C PRO A 25 -5.24 20.54 5.76
N SER A 26 -4.10 21.04 6.23
CA SER A 26 -2.94 21.34 5.38
C SER A 26 -2.28 20.07 4.85
N ILE A 27 -2.18 19.00 5.65
CA ILE A 27 -1.63 17.70 5.26
C ILE A 27 -2.50 17.08 4.15
N LEU A 28 -3.83 17.11 4.28
CA LEU A 28 -4.73 16.58 3.26
C LEU A 28 -4.67 17.37 1.95
N GLN A 29 -4.57 18.71 2.03
CA GLN A 29 -4.36 19.54 0.83
C GLN A 29 -3.04 19.24 0.13
N ILE A 30 -1.97 18.91 0.87
CA ILE A 30 -0.70 18.43 0.30
C ILE A 30 -0.92 17.14 -0.48
N CYS A 31 -1.67 16.17 0.08
CA CYS A 31 -2.01 14.95 -0.62
C CYS A 31 -2.81 15.23 -1.91
N ASP A 32 -3.77 16.16 -1.87
CA ASP A 32 -4.55 16.51 -3.04
C ASP A 32 -3.69 17.14 -4.16
N LEU A 33 -2.75 18.03 -3.83
CA LEU A 33 -1.81 18.60 -4.81
C LEU A 33 -0.96 17.52 -5.51
N ILE A 34 -0.53 16.51 -4.77
CA ILE A 34 0.25 15.40 -5.34
C ILE A 34 -0.64 14.53 -6.24
N ARG A 35 -1.85 14.19 -5.80
CA ARG A 35 -2.80 13.37 -6.55
C ARG A 35 -3.29 14.03 -7.84
N GLN A 36 -3.42 15.37 -7.84
CA GLN A 36 -3.81 16.18 -8.99
C GLN A 36 -2.63 16.49 -9.93
N ASN A 37 -1.43 15.97 -9.64
CA ASN A 37 -0.19 16.27 -10.35
C ASN A 37 0.21 17.76 -10.35
N ASP A 38 -0.30 18.53 -9.41
CA ASP A 38 0.11 19.93 -9.20
C ASP A 38 1.46 20.02 -8.49
N CYS A 39 1.85 18.95 -7.79
CA CYS A 39 3.17 18.76 -7.21
C CYS A 39 3.66 17.34 -7.54
N SER A 40 4.88 17.22 -8.06
CA SER A 40 5.43 15.88 -8.34
C SER A 40 5.77 15.13 -7.05
N PRO A 41 5.57 13.80 -7.00
CA PRO A 41 5.94 12.97 -5.85
C PRO A 41 7.39 13.16 -5.42
N LYS A 42 8.31 13.25 -6.39
CA LYS A 42 9.74 13.47 -6.15
C LYS A 42 10.02 14.78 -5.43
N TYR A 43 9.37 15.87 -5.87
CA TYR A 43 9.51 17.17 -5.22
C TYR A 43 8.93 17.15 -3.80
N ALA A 44 7.73 16.61 -3.65
CA ALA A 44 7.05 16.51 -2.38
C ALA A 44 7.89 15.75 -1.32
N VAL A 45 8.36 14.55 -1.67
CA VAL A 45 9.19 13.73 -0.78
C VAL A 45 10.51 14.43 -0.46
N ALA A 46 11.16 15.09 -1.44
CA ALA A 46 12.39 15.84 -1.20
C ALA A 46 12.18 17.05 -0.29
N ALA A 47 11.06 17.75 -0.40
CA ALA A 47 10.73 18.89 0.47
C ALA A 47 10.44 18.44 1.90
N VAL A 48 9.65 17.36 2.07
CA VAL A 48 9.38 16.79 3.40
C VAL A 48 10.67 16.25 4.04
N LYS A 49 11.54 15.58 3.26
CA LYS A 49 12.85 15.11 3.72
C LYS A 49 13.66 16.23 4.39
N LYS A 50 13.68 17.44 3.83
CA LYS A 50 14.39 18.59 4.43
C LYS A 50 13.86 18.93 5.82
N LYS A 51 12.54 18.81 6.04
CA LYS A 51 11.91 19.08 7.33
C LYS A 51 12.19 18.00 8.39
N LEU A 52 12.49 16.77 7.98
CA LEU A 52 12.87 15.69 8.90
C LEU A 52 14.21 15.97 9.63
N TYR A 53 15.08 16.78 9.04
CA TYR A 53 16.35 17.19 9.66
C TYR A 53 16.23 18.43 10.55
N SER A 54 15.02 18.89 10.83
CA SER A 54 14.84 20.02 11.75
C SER A 54 15.39 19.70 13.13
N GLN A 55 16.07 20.69 13.74
CA GLN A 55 16.52 20.61 15.13
C GLN A 55 15.34 20.69 16.11
N ASN A 56 14.18 21.16 15.66
CA ASN A 56 12.98 21.18 16.45
C ASN A 56 12.24 19.82 16.30
N PRO A 57 12.10 19.05 17.41
CA PRO A 57 11.50 17.71 17.35
C PRO A 57 10.03 17.72 16.94
N TYR A 58 9.28 18.76 17.24
CA TYR A 58 7.87 18.91 16.82
C TYR A 58 7.77 19.09 15.30
N GLN A 59 8.65 19.94 14.73
CA GLN A 59 8.68 20.12 13.28
C GLN A 59 9.05 18.83 12.56
N ALA A 60 10.06 18.11 13.04
CA ALA A 60 10.48 16.82 12.49
C ALA A 60 9.37 15.78 12.62
N MET A 61 8.66 15.73 13.75
CA MET A 61 7.52 14.83 13.95
C MET A 61 6.36 15.14 13.00
N PHE A 62 6.00 16.43 12.83
CA PHE A 62 4.94 16.82 11.91
C PHE A 62 5.33 16.55 10.44
N ALA A 63 6.60 16.69 10.09
CA ALA A 63 7.11 16.28 8.79
C ALA A 63 6.96 14.76 8.60
N LEU A 64 7.22 13.96 9.63
CA LEU A 64 7.06 12.51 9.59
C LEU A 64 5.59 12.09 9.44
N LEU A 65 4.66 12.75 10.13
CA LEU A 65 3.22 12.54 9.97
C LEU A 65 2.73 12.96 8.57
N THR A 66 3.28 14.06 8.03
CA THR A 66 3.01 14.47 6.65
C THR A 66 3.52 13.42 5.67
N LEU A 67 4.73 12.89 5.87
CA LEU A 67 5.30 11.80 5.06
C LEU A 67 4.41 10.56 5.11
N GLU A 68 4.00 10.15 6.29
CA GLU A 68 3.06 9.03 6.47
C GLU A 68 1.80 9.23 5.65
N SER A 69 1.20 10.42 5.72
CA SER A 69 -0.04 10.73 5.00
C SER A 69 0.13 10.70 3.49
N ILE A 70 1.22 11.26 2.94
CA ILE A 70 1.45 11.23 1.49
C ILE A 70 1.76 9.82 0.98
N VAL A 71 2.46 9.00 1.77
CA VAL A 71 2.67 7.58 1.43
C VAL A 71 1.34 6.82 1.41
N LYS A 72 0.45 7.08 2.39
CA LYS A 72 -0.87 6.44 2.47
C LYS A 72 -1.81 6.82 1.33
N ASN A 73 -1.73 8.05 0.83
CA ASN A 73 -2.78 8.61 -0.01
C ASN A 73 -2.37 8.92 -1.47
N CYS A 74 -1.09 8.91 -1.80
CA CYS A 74 -0.61 9.45 -3.09
C CYS A 74 -0.03 8.40 -4.05
N GLY A 75 -0.12 7.12 -3.70
CA GLY A 75 0.15 6.02 -4.62
C GLY A 75 1.62 5.77 -4.98
N SER A 76 1.83 5.00 -6.06
CA SER A 76 3.12 4.40 -6.40
C SER A 76 4.24 5.42 -6.66
N GLY A 77 3.93 6.59 -7.20
CA GLY A 77 4.96 7.62 -7.42
C GLY A 77 5.65 8.08 -6.13
N VAL A 78 4.90 8.15 -5.02
CA VAL A 78 5.47 8.44 -3.70
C VAL A 78 6.18 7.20 -3.12
N HIS A 79 5.61 6.01 -3.32
CA HIS A 79 6.22 4.76 -2.87
C HIS A 79 7.61 4.57 -3.50
N ASP A 80 7.77 4.88 -4.79
CA ASP A 80 9.05 4.80 -5.51
C ASP A 80 10.14 5.68 -4.87
N GLU A 81 9.75 6.87 -4.41
CA GLU A 81 10.70 7.80 -3.78
C GLU A 81 11.08 7.36 -2.37
N VAL A 82 10.10 6.97 -1.52
CA VAL A 82 10.37 6.58 -0.13
C VAL A 82 11.00 5.21 -0.01
N ALA A 83 10.73 4.30 -0.95
CA ALA A 83 11.33 2.96 -1.00
C ALA A 83 12.66 2.93 -1.77
N SER A 84 13.15 4.07 -2.23
CA SER A 84 14.50 4.15 -2.82
C SER A 84 15.58 3.85 -1.79
N LYS A 85 16.67 3.21 -2.24
CA LYS A 85 17.81 2.89 -1.36
C LYS A 85 18.33 4.13 -0.63
N ALA A 86 18.49 5.26 -1.35
CA ALA A 86 18.99 6.50 -0.78
C ALA A 86 18.07 7.09 0.31
N PHE A 87 16.73 6.95 0.15
CA PHE A 87 15.80 7.41 1.17
C PHE A 87 15.78 6.49 2.39
N CYS A 88 15.85 5.19 2.17
CA CYS A 88 15.95 4.19 3.25
C CYS A 88 17.25 4.35 4.07
N GLU A 89 18.39 4.59 3.43
CA GLU A 89 19.67 4.89 4.09
C GLU A 89 19.55 6.16 4.92
N MET A 90 18.92 7.19 4.39
CA MET A 90 18.68 8.44 5.12
C MET A 90 17.85 8.22 6.39
N LEU A 91 16.75 7.43 6.30
CA LEU A 91 15.95 7.12 7.48
C LEU A 91 16.72 6.32 8.52
N ARG A 92 17.56 5.37 8.08
CA ARG A 92 18.46 4.60 8.97
C ARG A 92 19.42 5.52 9.69
N ASP A 93 20.03 6.47 8.98
CA ASP A 93 20.95 7.43 9.59
C ASP A 93 20.22 8.35 10.59
N LEU A 94 18.99 8.76 10.27
CA LEU A 94 18.17 9.56 11.16
C LEU A 94 17.80 8.80 12.45
N VAL A 95 17.49 7.51 12.36
CA VAL A 95 17.27 6.64 13.53
C VAL A 95 18.50 6.59 14.45
N LYS A 96 19.71 6.59 13.87
CA LYS A 96 20.96 6.52 14.63
C LYS A 96 21.36 7.85 15.26
N THR A 97 21.05 8.95 14.58
CA THR A 97 21.57 10.29 14.97
C THR A 97 20.57 11.09 15.80
N THR A 98 19.27 10.81 15.72
CA THR A 98 18.28 11.56 16.49
C THR A 98 18.39 11.29 17.99
N GLN A 99 18.33 12.37 18.78
CA GLN A 99 18.31 12.31 20.24
C GLN A 99 16.86 12.20 20.79
N HIS A 100 15.85 12.24 19.92
CA HIS A 100 14.43 12.25 20.30
C HIS A 100 13.83 10.87 20.15
N GLU A 101 13.63 10.17 21.26
CA GLU A 101 13.11 8.78 21.27
C GLU A 101 11.74 8.64 20.60
N ASN A 102 10.84 9.62 20.77
CA ASN A 102 9.53 9.59 20.12
C ASN A 102 9.66 9.65 18.59
N LEU A 103 10.56 10.48 18.06
CA LEU A 103 10.83 10.58 16.63
C LEU A 103 11.44 9.28 16.10
N LYS A 104 12.42 8.72 16.81
CA LYS A 104 13.06 7.45 16.50
C LYS A 104 12.05 6.31 16.46
N THR A 105 11.21 6.20 17.48
CA THR A 105 10.14 5.19 17.55
C THR A 105 9.18 5.31 16.37
N LYS A 106 8.76 6.55 16.03
CA LYS A 106 7.85 6.77 14.89
C LYS A 106 8.50 6.42 13.55
N ILE A 107 9.80 6.69 13.35
CA ILE A 107 10.52 6.29 12.14
C ILE A 107 10.56 4.76 12.03
N LEU A 108 10.89 4.06 13.12
CA LEU A 108 10.91 2.60 13.15
C LEU A 108 9.53 1.99 12.85
N GLU A 109 8.46 2.58 13.43
CA GLU A 109 7.07 2.20 13.16
C GLU A 109 6.76 2.31 11.66
N LEU A 110 7.07 3.45 11.03
CA LEU A 110 6.80 3.68 9.61
C LEU A 110 7.58 2.75 8.69
N ILE A 111 8.89 2.57 8.93
CA ILE A 111 9.71 1.66 8.12
C ILE A 111 9.18 0.22 8.22
N GLN A 112 8.76 -0.22 9.40
CA GLN A 112 8.17 -1.55 9.61
C GLN A 112 6.84 -1.69 8.88
N ALA A 113 5.96 -0.68 8.97
CA ALA A 113 4.69 -0.67 8.27
C ALA A 113 4.88 -0.71 6.74
N TRP A 114 5.83 0.07 6.21
CA TRP A 114 6.14 0.05 4.77
C TRP A 114 6.76 -1.26 4.32
N ALA A 115 7.66 -1.87 5.11
CA ALA A 115 8.22 -3.18 4.80
C ALA A 115 7.11 -4.26 4.70
N PHE A 116 6.14 -4.20 5.59
CA PHE A 116 4.97 -5.08 5.53
C PHE A 116 4.09 -4.78 4.32
N ALA A 117 3.77 -3.52 4.05
CA ALA A 117 2.95 -3.10 2.92
C ALA A 117 3.57 -3.50 1.58
N PHE A 118 4.88 -3.34 1.45
CA PHE A 118 5.61 -3.58 0.20
C PHE A 118 6.20 -4.99 0.07
N ARG A 119 5.91 -5.91 1.00
CA ARG A 119 6.51 -7.26 1.06
C ARG A 119 6.41 -8.08 -0.22
N ASN A 120 5.35 -7.86 -1.00
CA ASN A 120 5.09 -8.57 -2.26
C ASN A 120 5.65 -7.85 -3.50
N SER A 121 6.37 -6.74 -3.31
CA SER A 121 6.91 -5.91 -4.39
C SER A 121 8.44 -5.95 -4.39
N PRO A 122 9.08 -6.77 -5.25
CA PRO A 122 10.54 -6.87 -5.30
C PRO A 122 11.25 -5.52 -5.53
N LYS A 123 10.58 -4.61 -6.23
CA LYS A 123 11.02 -3.23 -6.48
C LYS A 123 11.34 -2.47 -5.19
N TYR A 124 10.64 -2.75 -4.10
CA TYR A 124 10.74 -2.03 -2.83
C TYR A 124 11.52 -2.80 -1.76
N ARG A 125 12.34 -3.77 -2.19
CA ARG A 125 13.16 -4.60 -1.30
C ARG A 125 14.04 -3.79 -0.34
N ALA A 126 14.50 -2.61 -0.74
CA ALA A 126 15.34 -1.76 0.09
C ALA A 126 14.72 -1.42 1.44
N VAL A 127 13.39 -1.33 1.53
CA VAL A 127 12.68 -1.08 2.80
C VAL A 127 12.81 -2.29 3.74
N GLN A 128 12.62 -3.50 3.22
CA GLN A 128 12.78 -4.73 4.02
C GLN A 128 14.23 -4.92 4.47
N ASP A 129 15.19 -4.66 3.57
CA ASP A 129 16.61 -4.75 3.90
C ASP A 129 16.97 -3.75 5.03
N THR A 130 16.37 -2.55 5.01
CA THR A 130 16.55 -1.54 6.07
C THR A 130 16.01 -2.02 7.42
N VAL A 131 14.84 -2.65 7.47
CA VAL A 131 14.31 -3.26 8.71
C VAL A 131 15.28 -4.32 9.24
N ASN A 132 15.77 -5.20 8.36
CA ASN A 132 16.67 -6.27 8.75
C ASN A 132 18.00 -5.72 9.31
N ILE A 133 18.56 -4.69 8.69
CA ILE A 133 19.79 -4.02 9.15
C ILE A 133 19.56 -3.38 10.52
N LEU A 134 18.49 -2.61 10.69
CA LEU A 134 18.18 -1.94 11.96
C LEU A 134 17.94 -2.94 13.10
N LYS A 135 17.30 -4.08 12.81
CA LYS A 135 17.16 -5.18 13.78
C LYS A 135 18.51 -5.80 14.16
N ALA A 136 19.37 -6.03 13.17
CA ALA A 136 20.72 -6.55 13.40
C ALA A 136 21.60 -5.57 14.19
N GLU A 137 21.37 -4.26 14.05
CA GLU A 137 22.02 -3.20 14.81
C GLU A 137 21.45 -3.04 16.25
N GLY A 138 20.44 -3.86 16.62
CA GLY A 138 19.87 -3.91 17.98
C GLY A 138 18.75 -2.91 18.23
N HIS A 139 18.23 -2.24 17.19
CA HIS A 139 17.08 -1.35 17.36
C HIS A 139 15.80 -2.13 17.64
N LYS A 140 15.07 -1.73 18.69
CA LYS A 140 13.79 -2.34 19.07
C LYS A 140 12.66 -1.69 18.32
N PHE A 141 11.99 -2.49 17.50
CA PHE A 141 10.81 -2.05 16.77
C PHE A 141 9.56 -2.10 17.68
N PRO A 142 8.66 -1.11 17.59
CA PRO A 142 7.40 -1.17 18.30
C PRO A 142 6.53 -2.32 17.77
N PRO A 143 5.53 -2.80 18.56
CA PRO A 143 4.58 -3.77 18.07
C PRO A 143 3.85 -3.25 16.83
N GLN A 144 3.71 -4.08 15.80
CA GLN A 144 2.98 -3.71 14.60
C GLN A 144 1.48 -3.60 14.93
N LYS A 145 0.89 -2.44 14.63
CA LYS A 145 -0.54 -2.21 14.82
C LYS A 145 -1.34 -2.83 13.67
N GLU A 146 -2.55 -3.31 13.95
CA GLU A 146 -3.45 -3.81 12.88
C GLU A 146 -3.75 -2.75 11.82
N SER A 147 -3.84 -1.47 12.21
CA SER A 147 -3.98 -0.34 11.28
C SER A 147 -2.81 -0.21 10.29
N ASP A 148 -1.62 -0.70 10.64
CA ASP A 148 -0.45 -0.69 9.78
C ASP A 148 -0.52 -1.83 8.75
N ALA A 149 -1.26 -2.90 9.05
CA ALA A 149 -1.59 -3.94 8.09
C ALA A 149 -2.51 -3.43 6.96
N MET A 150 -3.29 -2.38 7.22
CA MET A 150 -4.13 -1.71 6.21
C MET A 150 -3.30 -0.92 5.17
N PHE A 151 -2.01 -0.75 5.42
CA PHE A 151 -1.06 -0.18 4.45
C PHE A 151 -0.76 -1.11 3.27
N SER A 152 -1.08 -2.39 3.38
CA SER A 152 -1.13 -3.28 2.23
C SER A 152 -2.40 -3.05 1.40
N ALA A 153 -3.01 -1.87 1.51
CA ALA A 153 -4.05 -1.47 0.60
C ALA A 153 -3.49 -1.62 -0.81
N ASP A 154 -3.82 -2.73 -1.44
CA ASP A 154 -3.75 -2.81 -2.89
C ASP A 154 -4.32 -1.49 -3.37
N THR A 155 -3.59 -0.79 -4.20
CA THR A 155 -4.04 0.48 -4.76
C THR A 155 -5.47 0.28 -5.20
N ALA A 156 -6.40 1.10 -4.72
CA ALA A 156 -7.80 0.95 -5.10
C ALA A 156 -7.83 0.86 -6.64
N PRO A 157 -8.49 -0.14 -7.21
CA PRO A 157 -8.40 -0.41 -8.62
C PRO A 157 -8.81 0.82 -9.42
N GLU A 158 -8.11 1.13 -10.50
CA GLU A 158 -8.49 2.20 -11.42
C GLU A 158 -9.90 1.95 -11.93
N TRP A 159 -10.66 3.02 -12.03
CA TRP A 159 -12.04 2.92 -12.49
C TRP A 159 -12.07 2.78 -14.01
N ALA A 160 -12.55 1.61 -14.45
CA ALA A 160 -12.71 1.34 -15.85
C ALA A 160 -13.89 2.14 -16.44
N ASP A 161 -13.69 2.68 -17.63
CA ASP A 161 -14.79 3.20 -18.44
C ASP A 161 -15.42 2.08 -19.27
N GLY A 162 -16.70 2.25 -19.59
CA GLY A 162 -17.43 1.30 -20.42
C GLY A 162 -18.85 1.78 -20.75
N GLU A 163 -19.35 1.38 -21.90
CA GLU A 163 -20.69 1.72 -22.36
C GLU A 163 -21.73 0.65 -22.03
N VAL A 164 -21.26 -0.51 -21.56
CA VAL A 164 -22.08 -1.65 -21.18
C VAL A 164 -21.69 -2.19 -19.81
N CYS A 165 -22.66 -2.78 -19.11
CA CYS A 165 -22.41 -3.44 -17.83
C CYS A 165 -21.40 -4.59 -18.01
N HIS A 166 -20.36 -4.61 -17.19
CA HIS A 166 -19.31 -5.64 -17.27
C HIS A 166 -19.84 -7.07 -17.11
N ARG A 167 -20.93 -7.27 -16.37
CA ARG A 167 -21.53 -8.59 -16.13
C ARG A 167 -22.62 -8.96 -17.12
N CYS A 168 -23.73 -8.20 -17.15
CA CYS A 168 -24.92 -8.55 -17.94
C CYS A 168 -24.93 -7.92 -19.34
N ARG A 169 -23.94 -7.09 -19.68
CA ARG A 169 -23.74 -6.47 -20.99
C ARG A 169 -24.86 -5.51 -21.43
N VAL A 170 -25.80 -5.18 -20.54
CA VAL A 170 -26.79 -4.15 -20.83
C VAL A 170 -26.12 -2.82 -21.11
N ALA A 171 -26.55 -2.12 -22.16
CA ALA A 171 -26.04 -0.79 -22.51
C ALA A 171 -26.48 0.25 -21.46
N PHE A 172 -25.58 1.14 -21.11
CA PHE A 172 -25.91 2.25 -20.23
C PHE A 172 -26.68 3.34 -20.98
N SER A 173 -27.58 3.98 -20.27
CA SER A 173 -28.43 5.03 -20.77
C SER A 173 -28.86 5.96 -19.64
N LEU A 174 -29.71 6.94 -19.92
CA LEU A 174 -30.29 7.79 -18.87
C LEU A 174 -31.09 6.98 -17.82
N MET A 175 -31.66 5.84 -18.22
CA MET A 175 -32.42 4.95 -17.33
C MET A 175 -31.55 3.90 -16.66
N VAL A 176 -30.51 3.39 -17.35
CA VAL A 176 -29.58 2.39 -16.84
C VAL A 176 -28.25 3.06 -16.52
N ARG A 177 -28.09 3.50 -15.28
CA ARG A 177 -26.93 4.28 -14.84
C ARG A 177 -25.71 3.41 -14.61
N ARG A 178 -24.53 4.02 -14.81
CA ARG A 178 -23.20 3.42 -14.51
C ARG A 178 -22.91 3.48 -13.03
N HIS A 179 -22.40 2.37 -12.50
CA HIS A 179 -21.92 2.26 -11.12
C HIS A 179 -20.59 1.51 -11.11
N HIS A 180 -19.61 2.00 -10.37
CA HIS A 180 -18.33 1.31 -10.21
C HIS A 180 -18.31 0.42 -8.97
N CYS A 181 -17.78 -0.77 -9.11
CA CYS A 181 -17.41 -1.64 -8.00
C CYS A 181 -16.13 -1.13 -7.36
N ARG A 182 -16.15 -0.81 -6.05
CA ARG A 182 -14.97 -0.31 -5.34
C ARG A 182 -13.90 -1.37 -5.15
N ALA A 183 -14.27 -2.66 -5.30
CA ALA A 183 -13.33 -3.76 -5.13
C ALA A 183 -12.55 -4.14 -6.40
N CYS A 184 -13.12 -3.98 -7.60
CA CYS A 184 -12.45 -4.33 -8.86
C CYS A 184 -12.38 -3.19 -9.89
N GLY A 185 -12.94 -2.00 -9.60
CA GLY A 185 -12.91 -0.85 -10.50
C GLY A 185 -13.83 -0.93 -11.71
N GLN A 186 -14.40 -2.10 -12.04
CA GLN A 186 -15.23 -2.29 -13.22
C GLN A 186 -16.59 -1.62 -13.11
N VAL A 187 -17.19 -1.30 -14.26
CA VAL A 187 -18.49 -0.62 -14.37
C VAL A 187 -19.64 -1.61 -14.50
N PHE A 188 -20.71 -1.38 -13.73
CA PHE A 188 -21.88 -2.25 -13.65
C PHE A 188 -23.19 -1.45 -13.65
N CYS A 189 -24.30 -2.11 -14.03
CA CYS A 189 -25.63 -1.58 -13.78
C CYS A 189 -26.04 -1.76 -12.30
N GLN A 190 -27.13 -1.12 -11.88
CA GLN A 190 -27.63 -1.18 -10.50
C GLN A 190 -27.85 -2.61 -10.02
N GLN A 191 -28.41 -3.49 -10.83
CA GLN A 191 -28.72 -4.87 -10.44
C GLN A 191 -27.44 -5.70 -10.19
N CYS A 192 -26.41 -5.54 -11.03
CA CYS A 192 -25.16 -6.31 -10.92
C CYS A 192 -24.18 -5.76 -9.86
N SER A 193 -24.49 -4.64 -9.22
CA SER A 193 -23.66 -4.02 -8.18
C SER A 193 -24.49 -3.44 -7.04
N SER A 194 -25.59 -4.08 -6.68
CA SER A 194 -26.48 -3.63 -5.59
C SER A 194 -25.93 -3.95 -4.19
N LYS A 195 -24.95 -4.82 -4.08
CA LYS A 195 -24.35 -5.23 -2.81
C LYS A 195 -23.42 -4.15 -2.26
N THR A 196 -23.30 -4.10 -0.94
CA THR A 196 -22.31 -3.27 -0.22
C THR A 196 -21.44 -4.14 0.65
N SER A 197 -20.19 -3.73 0.87
CA SER A 197 -19.24 -4.38 1.76
C SER A 197 -18.19 -3.40 2.20
N THR A 198 -17.58 -3.64 3.34
CA THR A 198 -16.32 -3.01 3.72
C THR A 198 -15.19 -3.64 2.91
N LEU A 199 -14.15 -2.87 2.62
CA LEU A 199 -12.98 -3.34 1.87
C LEU A 199 -11.71 -3.02 2.65
N PRO A 200 -11.44 -3.74 3.76
CA PRO A 200 -10.29 -3.46 4.63
C PRO A 200 -8.96 -3.48 3.87
N LYS A 201 -8.82 -4.36 2.87
CA LYS A 201 -7.62 -4.43 2.02
C LYS A 201 -7.32 -3.13 1.26
N PHE A 202 -8.31 -2.25 1.07
CA PHE A 202 -8.16 -0.92 0.48
C PHE A 202 -8.29 0.20 1.52
N GLY A 203 -8.28 -0.10 2.81
CA GLY A 203 -8.49 0.87 3.88
C GLY A 203 -9.89 1.47 3.92
N ILE A 204 -10.89 0.81 3.31
CA ILE A 204 -12.27 1.28 3.26
C ILE A 204 -13.07 0.57 4.36
N GLU A 205 -13.28 1.26 5.48
CA GLU A 205 -14.03 0.76 6.64
C GLU A 205 -15.54 0.98 6.53
N LYS A 206 -15.96 1.92 5.67
CA LYS A 206 -17.38 2.15 5.38
C LYS A 206 -17.88 1.17 4.34
N GLU A 207 -19.15 0.80 4.44
CA GLU A 207 -19.79 0.00 3.41
C GLU A 207 -19.83 0.77 2.08
N VAL A 208 -19.26 0.17 1.05
CA VAL A 208 -19.21 0.73 -0.29
C VAL A 208 -19.76 -0.26 -1.30
N ARG A 209 -20.28 0.25 -2.42
CA ARG A 209 -20.82 -0.55 -3.50
C ARG A 209 -19.79 -1.50 -4.09
N VAL A 210 -20.17 -2.77 -4.20
CA VAL A 210 -19.38 -3.84 -4.83
C VAL A 210 -20.23 -4.63 -5.80
N CYS A 211 -19.62 -5.25 -6.82
CA CYS A 211 -20.32 -6.19 -7.69
C CYS A 211 -20.51 -7.54 -6.96
N GLU A 212 -21.43 -8.32 -7.43
CA GLU A 212 -21.79 -9.60 -6.81
C GLU A 212 -20.59 -10.56 -6.70
N ALA A 213 -19.77 -10.67 -7.74
CA ALA A 213 -18.58 -11.52 -7.70
C ALA A 213 -17.54 -11.07 -6.66
N CYS A 214 -17.38 -9.76 -6.44
CA CYS A 214 -16.50 -9.24 -5.40
C CYS A 214 -17.11 -9.39 -4.01
N TYR A 215 -18.41 -9.21 -3.87
CA TYR A 215 -19.13 -9.46 -2.63
C TYR A 215 -18.92 -10.90 -2.15
N ASP A 216 -19.10 -11.88 -3.04
CA ASP A 216 -18.91 -13.29 -2.72
C ASP A 216 -17.47 -13.61 -2.30
N LYS A 217 -16.47 -12.95 -2.91
CA LYS A 217 -15.05 -13.13 -2.53
C LYS A 217 -14.74 -12.54 -1.16
N VAL A 218 -15.34 -11.41 -0.81
CA VAL A 218 -15.12 -10.73 0.48
C VAL A 218 -15.89 -11.43 1.60
N SER A 219 -17.09 -11.94 1.31
CA SER A 219 -17.97 -12.57 2.29
C SER A 219 -17.62 -14.02 2.60
N ARG A 220 -16.76 -14.67 1.78
CA ARG A 220 -16.27 -16.03 2.08
C ARG A 220 -15.06 -15.93 3.01
N PRO A 221 -15.07 -16.58 4.19
CA PRO A 221 -13.85 -16.72 4.98
C PRO A 221 -12.79 -17.43 4.14
N PRO A 222 -11.49 -17.14 4.31
CA PRO A 222 -10.44 -17.88 3.62
C PRO A 222 -10.58 -19.35 3.96
N SER A 223 -10.93 -20.18 2.96
CA SER A 223 -10.98 -21.61 3.14
C SER A 223 -9.55 -22.08 3.43
N SER A 224 -9.31 -22.43 4.69
CA SER A 224 -8.18 -23.28 5.06
C SER A 224 -8.38 -24.61 4.36
N THR A 225 -7.61 -24.89 3.36
CA THR A 225 -7.20 -26.19 2.80
C THR A 225 -7.10 -26.12 1.29
N ALA A 226 -5.99 -25.63 0.79
CA ALA A 226 -5.38 -26.27 -0.36
C ALA A 226 -4.44 -27.34 0.23
N LYS A 227 -4.97 -28.51 0.57
CA LYS A 227 -4.16 -29.72 0.61
C LYS A 227 -3.67 -29.93 -0.81
N LEU A 228 -2.40 -29.73 -1.05
CA LEU A 228 -1.69 -30.30 -2.18
C LEU A 228 -1.76 -31.81 -1.99
N GLU A 229 -2.65 -32.47 -2.70
CA GLU A 229 -2.54 -33.90 -2.95
C GLU A 229 -1.31 -34.06 -3.84
N ILE A 230 -0.23 -34.51 -3.23
CA ILE A 230 0.92 -35.07 -3.95
C ILE A 230 0.38 -36.37 -4.57
N VAL A 231 0.08 -36.32 -5.86
CA VAL A 231 -0.14 -37.53 -6.64
C VAL A 231 1.23 -38.19 -6.79
N ASP A 232 1.43 -39.23 -5.98
CA ASP A 232 2.58 -40.12 -6.04
C ASP A 232 2.43 -40.98 -7.32
N THR A 233 3.07 -40.55 -8.40
CA THR A 233 3.20 -41.35 -9.61
C THR A 233 4.49 -42.16 -9.55
N SER A 234 4.57 -43.06 -8.58
CA SER A 234 5.50 -44.17 -8.66
C SER A 234 4.84 -45.34 -9.43
N SER A 235 4.87 -45.28 -10.76
CA SER A 235 4.52 -46.42 -11.61
C SER A 235 5.69 -47.37 -11.61
N ASP A 236 5.40 -48.59 -11.11
CA ASP A 236 6.15 -49.79 -11.26
C ASP A 236 6.68 -50.00 -12.70
N TYR A 237 7.98 -50.00 -12.85
CA TYR A 237 8.68 -50.69 -13.92
C TYR A 237 9.40 -51.89 -13.32
N GLY A 238 8.69 -53.04 -13.28
CA GLY A 238 9.30 -54.34 -13.06
C GLY A 238 10.03 -54.80 -14.32
N PRO A 239 11.24 -55.38 -14.20
CA PRO A 239 12.00 -55.88 -15.35
C PRO A 239 11.40 -57.20 -15.87
N THR A 240 11.00 -57.21 -17.14
CA THR A 240 10.66 -58.44 -17.88
C THR A 240 11.92 -59.24 -18.16
N GLN A 241 11.98 -60.46 -17.62
CA GLN A 241 12.98 -61.48 -17.99
C GLN A 241 12.64 -62.07 -19.35
N PRO A 242 13.64 -62.39 -20.22
CA PRO A 242 13.42 -63.14 -21.46
C PRO A 242 13.28 -64.65 -21.16
N GLN A 243 12.21 -65.25 -21.68
CA GLN A 243 12.05 -66.68 -21.69
C GLN A 243 12.81 -67.28 -22.88
N ASP A 244 13.83 -68.09 -22.57
CA ASP A 244 14.45 -68.94 -23.52
C ASP A 244 13.47 -70.06 -23.96
N LYS A 245 13.17 -70.13 -25.25
CA LYS A 245 12.56 -71.33 -25.89
C LYS A 245 13.66 -72.20 -26.37
N VAL A 246 13.84 -73.34 -25.69
CA VAL A 246 14.55 -74.45 -26.21
C VAL A 246 13.55 -75.29 -26.98
N SER A 247 13.81 -75.46 -28.26
CA SER A 247 13.13 -76.48 -29.13
C SER A 247 13.91 -77.74 -29.17
N ASN A 248 13.15 -78.76 -29.10
CA ASN A 248 13.58 -80.09 -29.57
C ASN A 248 12.87 -80.35 -30.88
#